data_01af5566273b8dd4dbe84a83d60a7495
#
_entry.id   01af5566273b8dd4dbe84a83d60a7495
#
_cell.length_a   1.000
_cell.length_b   1.000
_cell.length_c   1.000
_cell.angle_alpha   90.00
_cell.angle_beta   90.00
_cell.angle_gamma   90.00
#
_symmetry.space_group_name_H-M   'P 1'
#
loop_
_entity.id
_entity.type
_entity.pdbx_description
1 polymer ?
#
loop_
_entity_poly.entity_id
_entity_poly.type
_entity_poly.pdbx_seq_one_letter_code
_entity_poly.pdbx_strand_id
1 'polypeptide(L)'
;RQRLLFIRHRGGISRPYDMYIYIKDGIYKVAAATPHVRLGDPAANAKEIVRLIGRADAREVRLLVLPELCVTGYTAGDLFLLDGLIESSNAALAEIAAATEDKNMLVVLGAPVLACGKLYSCAVFVSRGRILGVVPKTHVPGYAEFYEPRMFAGYTGENIVLPEWDCP
;
A
#
# COMPACT_ATOMS: atom_id res chain seq x y z
N ARG A 1 -14.66 5.74 15.56
CA ARG A 1 -13.29 5.89 16.11
C ARG A 1 -12.41 4.86 15.45
N GLN A 2 -11.53 5.31 14.56
CA GLN A 2 -10.51 4.46 13.94
C GLN A 2 -9.51 4.01 14.99
N ARG A 3 -9.31 2.70 15.11
CA ARG A 3 -8.34 2.11 16.04
C ARG A 3 -7.01 1.92 15.30
N LEU A 4 -5.94 2.49 15.85
CA LEU A 4 -4.56 2.12 15.53
C LEU A 4 -4.17 0.98 16.48
N LEU A 5 -3.87 -0.19 15.95
CA LEU A 5 -3.33 -1.30 16.71
C LEU A 5 -1.81 -1.17 16.76
N PHE A 6 -1.23 -1.15 17.96
CA PHE A 6 0.22 -1.06 18.15
C PHE A 6 0.76 -2.42 18.58
N ILE A 7 1.72 -2.93 17.85
CA ILE A 7 2.46 -4.14 18.20
C ILE A 7 3.91 -3.72 18.48
N ARG A 8 4.49 -4.15 19.61
CA ARG A 8 5.90 -3.97 19.94
C ARG A 8 6.66 -5.25 19.67
N HIS A 9 7.75 -5.17 18.93
CA HIS A 9 8.64 -6.30 18.68
C HIS A 9 10.07 -5.97 19.15
N ARG A 10 10.72 -6.94 19.84
CA ARG A 10 12.15 -6.90 20.19
C ARG A 10 12.91 -7.77 19.20
N GLY A 11 13.91 -7.24 18.51
CA GLY A 11 14.81 -8.03 17.70
C GLY A 11 15.52 -7.23 16.62
N GLY A 12 16.83 -7.41 16.53
CA GLY A 12 17.66 -6.80 15.51
C GLY A 12 17.95 -7.80 14.39
N ILE A 13 17.81 -7.39 13.11
CA ILE A 13 18.48 -8.01 11.97
C ILE A 13 18.77 -6.92 10.94
N SER A 14 20.03 -6.85 10.51
CA SER A 14 20.52 -5.96 9.45
C SER A 14 20.65 -6.71 8.13
N ARG A 15 20.27 -6.11 6.99
CA ARG A 15 20.93 -6.15 5.67
C ARG A 15 20.09 -5.60 4.51
N PRO A 16 20.61 -5.40 3.28
CA PRO A 16 21.24 -4.17 2.83
C PRO A 16 20.51 -3.52 1.65
N TYR A 17 19.47 -2.80 1.91
CA TYR A 17 18.95 -1.73 1.05
C TYR A 17 18.71 -0.56 2.00
N ASP A 18 19.08 0.67 1.62
CA ASP A 18 19.17 1.86 2.48
C ASP A 18 17.86 2.32 3.15
N MET A 19 17.05 1.41 3.62
CA MET A 19 15.92 1.68 4.51
C MET A 19 16.38 1.53 5.95
N TYR A 20 17.01 2.57 6.48
CA TYR A 20 17.31 2.65 7.90
C TYR A 20 16.03 2.90 8.68
N ILE A 21 15.38 1.83 9.15
CA ILE A 21 14.44 1.96 10.27
C ILE A 21 15.31 2.25 11.49
N TYR A 22 15.30 3.49 11.94
CA TYR A 22 16.02 3.87 13.15
C TYR A 22 15.37 3.17 14.34
N ILE A 23 16.06 2.17 14.86
CA ILE A 23 15.68 1.43 16.06
C ILE A 23 16.27 2.16 17.24
N LYS A 24 15.45 2.86 18.02
CA LYS A 24 15.85 3.42 19.30
C LYS A 24 15.69 2.32 20.34
N ASP A 25 16.77 1.97 21.02
CA ASP A 25 16.79 0.96 22.10
C ASP A 25 16.36 -0.47 21.67
N GLY A 26 16.55 -0.83 20.39
CA GLY A 26 16.16 -2.15 19.87
C GLY A 26 14.65 -2.36 19.76
N ILE A 27 13.84 -1.32 19.89
CA ILE A 27 12.36 -1.36 19.81
C ILE A 27 11.89 -0.40 18.73
N TYR A 28 11.01 -0.85 17.84
CA TYR A 28 10.28 0.02 16.94
C TYR A 28 8.78 -0.20 17.04
N LYS A 29 8.05 0.90 16.83
CA LYS A 29 6.60 0.92 16.93
C LYS A 29 6.00 0.61 15.56
N VAL A 30 5.10 -0.36 15.52
CA VAL A 30 4.34 -0.70 14.32
C VAL A 30 2.86 -0.44 14.56
N ALA A 31 2.11 -0.15 13.50
CA ALA A 31 0.68 0.09 13.56
C ALA A 31 -0.03 -0.53 12.36
N ALA A 32 -1.24 -1.01 12.57
CA ALA A 32 -2.22 -1.27 11.53
C ALA A 32 -3.35 -0.26 11.64
N ALA A 33 -3.87 0.21 10.51
CA ALA A 33 -4.97 1.14 10.49
C ALA A 33 -5.93 0.82 9.33
N THR A 34 -7.22 1.07 9.55
CA THR A 34 -8.24 0.95 8.51
C THR A 34 -8.75 2.35 8.17
N PRO A 35 -8.53 2.87 6.95
CA PRO A 35 -9.10 4.14 6.52
C PRO A 35 -10.62 4.05 6.34
N HIS A 36 -11.31 5.17 6.39
CA HIS A 36 -12.65 5.29 5.86
C HIS A 36 -12.57 5.35 4.34
N VAL A 37 -12.81 4.21 3.71
CA VAL A 37 -12.71 4.07 2.25
C VAL A 37 -14.00 4.55 1.59
N ARG A 38 -13.86 5.42 0.59
CA ARG A 38 -14.91 5.74 -0.39
C ARG A 38 -14.69 4.88 -1.63
N LEU A 39 -15.70 4.11 -1.96
CA LEU A 39 -15.64 3.18 -3.07
C LEU A 39 -15.46 3.91 -4.40
N GLY A 40 -14.43 3.54 -5.17
CA GLY A 40 -14.14 4.14 -6.47
C GLY A 40 -13.67 5.60 -6.43
N ASP A 41 -13.26 6.12 -5.26
CA ASP A 41 -12.75 7.49 -5.10
C ASP A 41 -11.32 7.50 -4.54
N PRO A 42 -10.30 7.18 -5.37
CA PRO A 42 -8.91 7.14 -4.94
C PRO A 42 -8.41 8.48 -4.36
N ALA A 43 -8.87 9.61 -4.90
CA ALA A 43 -8.45 10.93 -4.44
C ALA A 43 -8.92 11.23 -3.00
N ALA A 44 -10.16 10.86 -2.65
CA ALA A 44 -10.65 10.99 -1.28
C ALA A 44 -9.95 9.99 -0.34
N ASN A 45 -9.68 8.78 -0.82
CA ASN A 45 -9.01 7.74 -0.04
C ASN A 45 -7.54 8.12 0.23
N ALA A 46 -6.85 8.73 -0.75
CA ALA A 46 -5.49 9.25 -0.55
C ALA A 46 -5.43 10.27 0.59
N LYS A 47 -6.33 11.24 0.61
CA LYS A 47 -6.41 12.25 1.70
C LYS A 47 -6.59 11.61 3.08
N GLU A 48 -7.43 10.59 3.16
CA GLU A 48 -7.65 9.87 4.42
C GLU A 48 -6.39 9.06 4.82
N ILE A 49 -5.72 8.41 3.86
CA ILE A 49 -4.46 7.69 4.09
C ILE A 49 -3.36 8.66 4.55
N VAL A 50 -3.21 9.80 3.89
CA VAL A 50 -2.25 10.86 4.28
C VAL A 50 -2.51 11.34 5.70
N ARG A 51 -3.78 11.52 6.08
CA ARG A 51 -4.15 11.87 7.46
C ARG A 51 -3.74 10.77 8.46
N LEU A 52 -3.88 9.50 8.10
CA LEU A 52 -3.44 8.38 8.94
C LEU A 52 -1.91 8.32 9.06
N ILE A 53 -1.17 8.58 7.97
CA ILE A 53 0.29 8.69 7.96
C ILE A 53 0.73 9.78 8.95
N GLY A 54 0.17 10.99 8.89
CA GLY A 54 0.48 12.05 9.83
C GLY A 54 0.20 11.69 11.29
N ARG A 55 -0.91 10.98 11.56
CA ARG A 55 -1.24 10.49 12.91
C ARG A 55 -0.30 9.39 13.41
N ALA A 56 0.18 8.55 12.52
CA ALA A 56 1.15 7.50 12.83
C ALA A 56 2.54 8.11 13.11
N ASP A 57 2.96 9.06 12.29
CA ASP A 57 4.22 9.78 12.43
C ASP A 57 4.29 10.55 13.76
N ALA A 58 3.24 11.29 14.13
CA ALA A 58 3.13 11.96 15.42
C ALA A 58 3.21 11.02 16.64
N ARG A 59 3.13 9.71 16.42
CA ARG A 59 3.28 8.65 17.41
C ARG A 59 4.58 7.86 17.26
N GLU A 60 5.49 8.32 16.42
CA GLU A 60 6.77 7.67 16.13
C GLU A 60 6.61 6.22 15.62
N VAL A 61 5.56 5.96 14.84
CA VAL A 61 5.36 4.68 14.15
C VAL A 61 6.41 4.54 13.04
N ARG A 62 7.00 3.36 12.92
CA ARG A 62 8.04 3.05 11.92
C ARG A 62 7.54 2.15 10.79
N LEU A 63 6.47 1.43 11.04
CA LEU A 63 5.77 0.63 10.02
C LEU A 63 4.26 0.85 10.20
N LEU A 64 3.61 1.36 9.18
CA LEU A 64 2.16 1.48 9.09
C LEU A 64 1.64 0.52 8.01
N VAL A 65 0.72 -0.36 8.37
CA VAL A 65 0.08 -1.30 7.44
C VAL A 65 -1.38 -0.94 7.28
N LEU A 66 -1.84 -0.85 6.03
CA LEU A 66 -3.21 -0.56 5.62
C LEU A 66 -3.80 -1.75 4.86
N PRO A 67 -5.14 -1.85 4.74
CA PRO A 67 -5.81 -2.99 4.11
C PRO A 67 -5.55 -3.11 2.61
N GLU A 68 -5.87 -4.30 2.08
CA GLU A 68 -5.95 -4.60 0.65
C GLU A 68 -6.86 -3.61 -0.06
N LEU A 69 -6.44 -3.13 -1.26
CA LEU A 69 -7.20 -2.23 -2.13
C LEU A 69 -7.79 -0.99 -1.42
N CYS A 70 -7.16 -0.53 -0.35
CA CYS A 70 -7.66 0.62 0.42
C CYS A 70 -7.60 1.95 -0.36
N VAL A 71 -6.86 2.01 -1.46
CA VAL A 71 -6.82 3.18 -2.35
C VAL A 71 -8.11 3.31 -3.16
N THR A 72 -8.70 2.21 -3.61
CA THR A 72 -9.88 2.18 -4.49
C THR A 72 -11.14 1.70 -3.80
N GLY A 73 -10.99 0.92 -2.74
CA GLY A 73 -12.03 0.10 -2.13
C GLY A 73 -12.09 -1.29 -2.75
N TYR A 74 -12.15 -2.32 -1.89
CA TYR A 74 -12.13 -3.72 -2.29
C TYR A 74 -13.34 -4.10 -3.16
N THR A 75 -14.52 -3.58 -2.85
CA THR A 75 -15.79 -3.93 -3.51
C THR A 75 -16.10 -3.05 -4.73
N ALA A 76 -15.08 -2.43 -5.35
CA ALA A 76 -15.29 -1.60 -6.54
C ALA A 76 -15.79 -2.38 -7.78
N GLY A 77 -15.67 -3.72 -7.78
CA GLY A 77 -16.25 -4.57 -8.80
C GLY A 77 -15.80 -4.21 -10.22
N ASP A 78 -16.73 -4.06 -11.14
CA ASP A 78 -16.43 -3.76 -12.55
C ASP A 78 -15.78 -2.38 -12.77
N LEU A 79 -15.74 -1.49 -11.77
CA LEU A 79 -14.99 -0.24 -11.88
C LEU A 79 -13.48 -0.49 -12.10
N PHE A 80 -12.95 -1.62 -11.65
CA PHE A 80 -11.56 -2.02 -11.91
C PHE A 80 -11.24 -2.22 -13.41
N LEU A 81 -12.26 -2.37 -14.25
CA LEU A 81 -12.09 -2.50 -15.70
C LEU A 81 -12.04 -1.13 -16.41
N LEU A 82 -12.18 -0.04 -15.68
CA LEU A 82 -12.13 1.32 -16.21
C LEU A 82 -10.73 1.92 -16.04
N ASP A 83 -10.09 2.33 -17.14
CA ASP A 83 -8.78 2.96 -17.15
C ASP A 83 -8.72 4.17 -16.19
N GLY A 84 -9.77 4.99 -16.16
CA GLY A 84 -9.86 6.17 -15.30
C GLY A 84 -9.76 5.86 -13.79
N LEU A 85 -10.20 4.68 -13.32
CA LEU A 85 -10.00 4.28 -11.94
C LEU A 85 -8.51 3.97 -11.67
N ILE A 86 -7.85 3.30 -12.60
CA ILE A 86 -6.44 2.92 -12.47
C ILE A 86 -5.54 4.17 -12.54
N GLU A 87 -5.79 5.08 -13.47
CA GLU A 87 -5.09 6.38 -13.56
C GLU A 87 -5.26 7.19 -12.26
N SER A 88 -6.49 7.27 -11.75
CA SER A 88 -6.77 7.96 -10.48
C SER A 88 -6.09 7.27 -9.29
N SER A 89 -6.00 5.94 -9.29
CA SER A 89 -5.27 5.18 -8.28
C SER A 89 -3.76 5.47 -8.32
N ASN A 90 -3.16 5.56 -9.51
CA ASN A 90 -1.75 5.90 -9.67
C ASN A 90 -1.46 7.32 -9.18
N ALA A 91 -2.32 8.29 -9.49
CA ALA A 91 -2.20 9.66 -8.98
C ALA A 91 -2.31 9.71 -7.44
N ALA A 92 -3.23 8.92 -6.86
CA ALA A 92 -3.38 8.78 -5.41
C ALA A 92 -2.13 8.17 -4.75
N LEU A 93 -1.51 7.16 -5.37
CA LEU A 93 -0.26 6.57 -4.90
C LEU A 93 0.89 7.58 -4.90
N ALA A 94 0.99 8.43 -5.91
CA ALA A 94 1.99 9.50 -5.96
C ALA A 94 1.78 10.53 -4.82
N GLU A 95 0.53 10.93 -4.54
CA GLU A 95 0.19 11.82 -3.41
C GLU A 95 0.56 11.19 -2.06
N ILE A 96 0.23 9.90 -1.88
CA ILE A 96 0.56 9.14 -0.67
C ILE A 96 2.07 9.01 -0.51
N ALA A 97 2.80 8.75 -1.58
CA ALA A 97 4.26 8.68 -1.57
C ALA A 97 4.86 10.01 -1.12
N ALA A 98 4.49 11.11 -1.75
CA ALA A 98 4.97 12.45 -1.40
C ALA A 98 4.73 12.78 0.08
N ALA A 99 3.61 12.35 0.66
CA ALA A 99 3.29 12.56 2.08
C ALA A 99 4.25 11.84 3.05
N THR A 100 5.12 10.97 2.57
CA THR A 100 6.12 10.26 3.38
C THR A 100 7.54 10.85 3.27
N GLU A 101 7.74 11.92 2.50
CA GLU A 101 9.07 12.44 2.14
C GLU A 101 9.94 12.75 3.37
N ASP A 102 9.39 13.45 4.34
CA ASP A 102 10.07 13.87 5.58
C ASP A 102 9.92 12.87 6.74
N LYS A 103 9.33 11.67 6.49
CA LYS A 103 8.95 10.73 7.55
C LYS A 103 9.88 9.52 7.60
N ASN A 104 10.27 9.15 8.82
CA ASN A 104 11.05 7.94 9.06
C ASN A 104 10.12 6.75 9.32
N MET A 105 9.32 6.40 8.29
CA MET A 105 8.28 5.38 8.36
C MET A 105 8.19 4.63 7.03
N LEU A 106 7.98 3.32 7.09
CA LEU A 106 7.51 2.51 5.99
C LEU A 106 5.98 2.43 6.03
N VAL A 107 5.32 2.72 4.93
CA VAL A 107 3.88 2.52 4.76
C VAL A 107 3.67 1.37 3.78
N VAL A 108 2.84 0.40 4.16
CA VAL A 108 2.39 -0.69 3.29
C VAL A 108 0.90 -0.53 3.09
N LEU A 109 0.45 -0.47 1.86
CA LEU A 109 -0.95 -0.23 1.51
C LEU A 109 -1.37 -1.04 0.28
N GLY A 110 -2.67 -1.31 0.16
CA GLY A 110 -3.22 -2.07 -0.95
C GLY A 110 -3.73 -1.19 -2.08
N ALA A 111 -3.32 -1.47 -3.32
CA ALA A 111 -3.79 -0.78 -4.52
C ALA A 111 -3.84 -1.73 -5.73
N PRO A 112 -4.69 -1.44 -6.74
CA PRO A 112 -4.62 -2.11 -8.04
C PRO A 112 -3.43 -1.57 -8.84
N VAL A 113 -2.72 -2.44 -9.53
CA VAL A 113 -1.59 -2.10 -10.40
C VAL A 113 -1.74 -2.79 -11.74
N LEU A 114 -1.72 -2.01 -12.82
CA LEU A 114 -1.71 -2.51 -14.19
C LEU A 114 -0.27 -2.72 -14.64
N ALA A 115 0.08 -3.95 -15.02
CA ALA A 115 1.39 -4.29 -15.53
C ALA A 115 1.29 -5.35 -16.62
N CYS A 116 2.02 -5.19 -17.74
CA CYS A 116 2.03 -6.12 -18.86
C CYS A 116 0.62 -6.52 -19.35
N GLY A 117 -0.32 -5.56 -19.40
CA GLY A 117 -1.70 -5.77 -19.84
C GLY A 117 -2.58 -6.57 -18.85
N LYS A 118 -2.12 -6.79 -17.62
CA LYS A 118 -2.88 -7.47 -16.57
C LYS A 118 -3.01 -6.59 -15.33
N LEU A 119 -4.16 -6.64 -14.68
CA LEU A 119 -4.40 -5.94 -13.43
C LEU A 119 -4.09 -6.88 -12.24
N TYR A 120 -3.39 -6.36 -11.26
CA TYR A 120 -3.02 -7.08 -10.04
C TYR A 120 -3.51 -6.36 -8.79
N SER A 121 -3.99 -7.10 -7.78
CA SER A 121 -4.12 -6.60 -6.42
C SER A 121 -2.75 -6.64 -5.76
N CYS A 122 -2.23 -5.50 -5.35
CA CYS A 122 -0.85 -5.39 -4.89
C CYS A 122 -0.73 -4.80 -3.49
N ALA A 123 0.29 -5.25 -2.75
CA ALA A 123 0.83 -4.50 -1.63
C ALA A 123 1.91 -3.53 -2.16
N VAL A 124 1.73 -2.24 -1.91
CA VAL A 124 2.64 -1.17 -2.32
C VAL A 124 3.39 -0.67 -1.09
N PHE A 125 4.71 -0.59 -1.21
CA PHE A 125 5.63 -0.17 -0.16
C PHE A 125 6.09 1.25 -0.43
N VAL A 126 5.84 2.17 0.51
CA VAL A 126 6.09 3.60 0.32
C VAL A 126 6.92 4.13 1.48
N SER A 127 7.95 4.90 1.20
CA SER A 127 8.76 5.60 2.21
C SER A 127 9.56 6.74 1.58
N ARG A 128 9.78 7.79 2.33
CA ARG A 128 10.64 8.94 1.95
C ARG A 128 10.32 9.52 0.56
N GLY A 129 9.03 9.72 0.28
CA GLY A 129 8.57 10.30 -0.96
C GLY A 129 8.54 9.34 -2.16
N ARG A 130 8.86 8.04 -1.97
CA ARG A 130 9.06 7.08 -3.06
C ARG A 130 8.25 5.81 -2.85
N ILE A 131 7.84 5.19 -3.95
CA ILE A 131 7.42 3.79 -3.98
C ILE A 131 8.70 2.95 -4.03
N LEU A 132 8.89 2.10 -3.02
CA LEU A 132 10.08 1.26 -2.87
C LEU A 132 9.94 -0.10 -3.55
N GLY A 133 8.72 -0.54 -3.77
CA GLY A 133 8.41 -1.82 -4.37
C GLY A 133 6.94 -2.13 -4.36
N VAL A 134 6.56 -3.09 -5.17
CA VAL A 134 5.19 -3.57 -5.34
C VAL A 134 5.20 -5.09 -5.30
N VAL A 135 4.34 -5.68 -4.48
CA VAL A 135 4.20 -7.13 -4.37
C VAL A 135 2.79 -7.53 -4.79
N PRO A 136 2.63 -8.16 -5.94
CA PRO A 136 1.33 -8.61 -6.42
C PRO A 136 0.85 -9.86 -5.68
N LYS A 137 -0.47 -9.98 -5.54
CA LYS A 137 -1.14 -11.13 -4.97
C LYS A 137 -0.97 -12.37 -5.86
N THR A 138 -0.48 -13.46 -5.28
CA THR A 138 -0.27 -14.72 -5.99
C THR A 138 -1.55 -15.55 -6.07
N HIS A 139 -2.25 -15.70 -4.95
CA HIS A 139 -3.45 -16.52 -4.85
C HIS A 139 -4.71 -15.63 -4.88
N VAL A 140 -5.35 -15.59 -6.04
CA VAL A 140 -6.56 -14.80 -6.27
C VAL A 140 -7.78 -15.68 -6.00
N PRO A 141 -8.60 -15.39 -4.96
CA PRO A 141 -9.73 -16.23 -4.61
C PRO A 141 -10.87 -16.08 -5.64
N GLY A 142 -11.40 -17.24 -6.07
CA GLY A 142 -12.51 -17.33 -7.00
C GLY A 142 -13.60 -18.28 -6.51
N TYR A 143 -13.79 -18.41 -5.19
CA TYR A 143 -14.74 -19.32 -4.55
C TYR A 143 -15.68 -18.56 -3.58
N ALA A 144 -16.81 -19.14 -3.26
CA ALA A 144 -17.88 -18.55 -2.43
C ALA A 144 -18.29 -17.16 -2.97
N GLU A 145 -18.27 -16.12 -2.13
CA GLU A 145 -18.56 -14.74 -2.52
C GLU A 145 -17.41 -14.05 -3.29
N PHE A 146 -16.24 -14.69 -3.39
CA PHE A 146 -15.07 -14.11 -4.07
C PHE A 146 -15.06 -14.45 -5.56
N TYR A 147 -14.97 -13.43 -6.41
CA TYR A 147 -14.80 -13.54 -7.86
C TYR A 147 -13.70 -12.60 -8.39
N GLU A 148 -12.67 -12.43 -7.60
CA GLU A 148 -11.50 -11.59 -7.95
C GLU A 148 -10.87 -11.95 -9.31
N PRO A 149 -10.82 -13.22 -9.78
CA PRO A 149 -10.25 -13.58 -11.08
C PRO A 149 -10.92 -12.91 -12.27
N ARG A 150 -12.13 -12.32 -12.08
CA ARG A 150 -12.80 -11.49 -13.09
C ARG A 150 -12.01 -10.20 -13.37
N MET A 151 -11.34 -9.64 -12.35
CA MET A 151 -10.64 -8.35 -12.42
C MET A 151 -9.13 -8.51 -12.31
N PHE A 152 -8.65 -9.41 -11.47
CA PHE A 152 -7.25 -9.52 -11.11
C PHE A 152 -6.61 -10.81 -11.58
N ALA A 153 -5.37 -10.70 -12.07
CA ALA A 153 -4.52 -11.85 -12.35
C ALA A 153 -3.72 -12.27 -11.11
N GLY A 154 -3.49 -13.57 -10.96
CA GLY A 154 -2.52 -14.10 -10.00
C GLY A 154 -1.10 -13.91 -10.52
N TYR A 155 -0.18 -13.54 -9.63
CA TYR A 155 1.24 -13.40 -9.99
C TYR A 155 1.92 -14.77 -10.16
N THR A 156 2.70 -14.92 -11.24
CA THR A 156 3.31 -16.21 -11.63
C THR A 156 4.83 -16.28 -11.42
N GLY A 157 5.45 -15.25 -10.82
CA GLY A 157 6.86 -15.29 -10.40
C GLY A 157 7.84 -14.56 -11.32
N GLU A 158 7.40 -13.86 -12.36
CA GLU A 158 8.27 -13.03 -13.19
C GLU A 158 8.42 -11.63 -12.61
N ASN A 159 9.64 -11.18 -12.37
CA ASN A 159 9.87 -9.80 -11.95
C ASN A 159 9.53 -8.84 -13.09
N ILE A 160 8.69 -7.85 -12.80
CA ILE A 160 8.27 -6.82 -13.74
C ILE A 160 8.79 -5.49 -13.20
N VAL A 161 9.56 -4.77 -14.02
CA VAL A 161 9.93 -3.39 -13.72
C VAL A 161 8.76 -2.49 -14.09
N LEU A 162 8.36 -1.62 -13.19
CA LEU A 162 7.34 -0.60 -13.41
C LEU A 162 8.03 0.74 -13.71
N PRO A 163 8.17 1.12 -15.00
CA PRO A 163 8.96 2.29 -15.40
C PRO A 163 8.45 3.60 -14.80
N GLU A 164 7.14 3.68 -14.57
CA GLU A 164 6.47 4.88 -14.04
C GLU A 164 6.88 5.19 -12.58
N TRP A 165 7.38 4.20 -11.84
CA TRP A 165 7.70 4.35 -10.42
C TRP A 165 9.17 4.14 -10.10
N ASP A 166 10.02 3.92 -11.11
CA ASP A 166 11.46 3.66 -10.93
C ASP A 166 11.74 2.60 -9.84
N CYS A 167 10.87 1.58 -9.79
CA CYS A 167 10.99 0.47 -8.84
C CYS A 167 10.95 -0.89 -9.55
N PRO A 168 11.68 -1.88 -9.05
CA PRO A 168 11.67 -3.23 -9.58
C PRO A 168 10.40 -3.99 -9.21
#